data_48ec05715460b24814939e0388d899c6
#
_entry.id   48ec05715460b24814939e0388d899c6
#
_cell.length_a   1.000
_cell.length_b   1.000
_cell.length_c   1.000
_cell.angle_alpha   90.00
_cell.angle_beta   90.00
_cell.angle_gamma   90.00
#
_symmetry.space_group_name_H-M   'P 1'
#
loop_
_entity.id
_entity.type
_entity.pdbx_description
1 polymer ?
#
loop_
_entity_poly.entity_id
_entity_poly.type
_entity_poly.pdbx_seq_one_letter_code
_entity_poly.pdbx_strand_id
1 'polypeptide(L)'
;NSNEFAPFLNIMNEWYLRDLSRKQKTAIRVKGESGKPTTNCAIYGYKKEPGDKYTWHIDEEAAAVVRRIFRLTIEGKGPYDIARILFEDKVETPAVYFGKQNKGVWKSKEEFPNPYNWSGFVVGQILAKPEYMGHTVNFRSHKQSYKDKSAVMNPKEDWLIFENTHEAIVDKETWELAQQLRKTPRRHDTLGEANPLTGLLFCADCGAKMTNHRSKGGTKNNPYPSDFYDCSAYTLAHQKRTHACSGHYIRTKAVRELVLETIRTASTFAIYNQEEFAAKVRAASQIRQKEAARDTKRKLNKDRKRIAELDTIIKKLYESFAIGRITDERFDSLLAEYEAEQKELQASVADAEQRLSSFEKDTARVEQFMELARKYTDFSELTTPMINEFIEKIVVHAPEKIDGDRVQEVEIYLKFVGKFELPAPELTEEEAKRQEFLKKERARSRERYQKLKSGERKVGVPIIQTCKCCGNTFEARSTAKLFCNPNCRAKFYRQEAAKERSREVVCENCGKTFTTTRSDVKYCCDACRYEGHLKAQKVRNAANRERKKEHSALDIPAIEDSKQEQKIALADYRK
;
A
#
# COMPACT_ATOMS: atom_id res chain seq x y z
N ASN A 1 -32.03 -64.35 8.80
CA ASN A 1 -31.64 -64.53 7.39
C ASN A 1 -31.70 -63.25 6.53
N SER A 2 -31.82 -62.07 7.13
CA SER A 2 -31.82 -60.80 6.40
C SER A 2 -30.41 -60.25 6.09
N ASN A 3 -29.36 -60.95 6.47
CA ASN A 3 -28.00 -60.47 6.38
C ASN A 3 -27.22 -60.88 5.11
N GLU A 4 -27.68 -61.89 4.38
CA GLU A 4 -26.99 -62.37 3.18
C GLU A 4 -27.10 -61.41 1.98
N PHE A 5 -28.18 -60.63 1.91
CA PHE A 5 -28.41 -59.62 0.87
C PHE A 5 -27.81 -58.23 1.17
N ALA A 6 -27.33 -58.00 2.40
CA ALA A 6 -26.79 -56.71 2.81
C ALA A 6 -25.60 -56.24 1.95
N PRO A 7 -24.61 -57.10 1.56
CA PRO A 7 -23.53 -56.68 0.68
C PRO A 7 -24.03 -56.25 -0.71
N PHE A 8 -25.01 -56.97 -1.27
CA PHE A 8 -25.62 -56.65 -2.57
C PHE A 8 -26.35 -55.30 -2.51
N LEU A 9 -27.17 -55.08 -1.48
CA LEU A 9 -27.86 -53.80 -1.26
C LEU A 9 -26.87 -52.63 -1.09
N ASN A 10 -25.76 -52.86 -0.42
CA ASN A 10 -24.72 -51.84 -0.26
C ASN A 10 -24.08 -51.48 -1.61
N ILE A 11 -23.75 -52.47 -2.45
CA ILE A 11 -23.20 -52.25 -3.79
C ILE A 11 -24.21 -51.50 -4.67
N MET A 12 -25.48 -51.88 -4.65
CA MET A 12 -26.58 -51.23 -5.39
C MET A 12 -26.75 -49.78 -4.95
N ASN A 13 -26.74 -49.51 -3.64
CA ASN A 13 -26.82 -48.14 -3.09
C ASN A 13 -25.61 -47.31 -3.49
N GLU A 14 -24.41 -47.88 -3.44
CA GLU A 14 -23.18 -47.14 -3.85
C GLU A 14 -23.23 -46.83 -5.35
N TRP A 15 -23.63 -47.77 -6.18
CA TRP A 15 -23.78 -47.56 -7.63
C TRP A 15 -24.83 -46.48 -7.92
N TYR A 16 -25.97 -46.51 -7.24
CA TYR A 16 -27.05 -45.52 -7.38
C TYR A 16 -26.54 -44.11 -7.00
N LEU A 17 -25.86 -43.96 -5.87
CA LEU A 17 -25.31 -42.69 -5.44
C LEU A 17 -24.25 -42.16 -6.42
N ARG A 18 -23.43 -43.03 -7.00
CA ARG A 18 -22.42 -42.69 -8.01
C ARG A 18 -23.07 -42.21 -9.31
N ASP A 19 -24.11 -42.89 -9.77
CA ASP A 19 -24.88 -42.51 -10.96
C ASP A 19 -25.62 -41.17 -10.75
N LEU A 20 -26.26 -40.98 -9.61
CA LEU A 20 -26.91 -39.73 -9.23
C LEU A 20 -25.91 -38.57 -9.22
N SER A 21 -24.71 -38.80 -8.65
CA SER A 21 -23.63 -37.80 -8.64
C SER A 21 -23.17 -37.44 -10.06
N ARG A 22 -23.03 -38.41 -10.96
CA ARG A 22 -22.66 -38.15 -12.37
C ARG A 22 -23.73 -37.30 -13.06
N LYS A 23 -24.99 -37.65 -12.93
CA LYS A 23 -26.14 -36.92 -13.50
C LYS A 23 -26.20 -35.48 -12.99
N GLN A 24 -25.99 -35.26 -11.67
CA GLN A 24 -25.91 -33.91 -11.08
C GLN A 24 -24.73 -33.11 -11.63
N LYS A 25 -23.54 -33.72 -11.72
CA LYS A 25 -22.37 -33.04 -12.28
C LYS A 25 -22.58 -32.63 -13.74
N THR A 26 -23.19 -33.51 -14.56
CA THR A 26 -23.52 -33.19 -15.95
C THR A 26 -24.55 -32.05 -16.04
N ALA A 27 -25.61 -32.09 -15.24
CA ALA A 27 -26.62 -31.02 -15.21
C ALA A 27 -26.02 -29.66 -14.80
N ILE A 28 -25.13 -29.65 -13.79
CA ILE A 28 -24.39 -28.43 -13.36
C ILE A 28 -23.46 -27.95 -14.48
N ARG A 29 -22.81 -28.87 -15.19
CA ARG A 29 -21.92 -28.55 -16.30
C ARG A 29 -22.67 -27.89 -17.44
N VAL A 30 -23.75 -28.51 -17.94
CA VAL A 30 -24.59 -27.95 -19.02
C VAL A 30 -25.15 -26.56 -18.62
N LYS A 31 -25.64 -26.45 -17.37
CA LYS A 31 -26.11 -25.18 -16.83
C LYS A 31 -25.03 -24.12 -16.82
N GLY A 32 -23.82 -24.45 -16.33
CA GLY A 32 -22.70 -23.51 -16.22
C GLY A 32 -22.15 -23.09 -17.59
N GLU A 33 -22.07 -24.02 -18.55
CA GLU A 33 -21.66 -23.76 -19.93
C GLU A 33 -22.67 -22.87 -20.69
N SER A 34 -23.95 -22.88 -20.31
CA SER A 34 -24.95 -21.97 -20.86
C SER A 34 -24.97 -20.57 -20.25
N GLY A 35 -23.95 -20.18 -19.45
CA GLY A 35 -23.83 -18.86 -18.81
C GLY A 35 -24.73 -18.65 -17.60
N LYS A 36 -25.54 -19.63 -17.20
CA LYS A 36 -26.39 -19.52 -16.02
C LYS A 36 -25.59 -19.72 -14.74
N PRO A 37 -25.82 -18.91 -13.67
CA PRO A 37 -25.10 -19.09 -12.41
C PRO A 37 -25.36 -20.48 -11.84
N THR A 38 -24.28 -21.20 -11.50
CA THR A 38 -24.38 -22.55 -10.89
C THR A 38 -24.68 -22.49 -9.40
N THR A 39 -24.56 -21.31 -8.76
CA THR A 39 -24.86 -21.10 -7.35
C THR A 39 -26.36 -20.95 -7.08
N ASN A 40 -26.82 -21.51 -5.96
CA ASN A 40 -28.22 -21.39 -5.56
C ASN A 40 -28.57 -19.99 -5.04
N CYS A 41 -27.66 -19.36 -4.28
CA CYS A 41 -27.81 -18.00 -3.76
C CYS A 41 -26.96 -17.02 -4.55
N ALA A 42 -27.45 -15.79 -4.72
CA ALA A 42 -26.61 -14.69 -5.16
C ALA A 42 -25.55 -14.37 -4.08
N ILE A 43 -24.45 -13.76 -4.49
CA ILE A 43 -23.42 -13.30 -3.54
C ILE A 43 -23.91 -12.08 -2.75
N TYR A 44 -23.26 -11.77 -1.65
CA TYR A 44 -23.54 -10.57 -0.85
C TYR A 44 -23.48 -9.31 -1.71
N GLY A 45 -24.49 -8.46 -1.65
CA GLY A 45 -24.68 -7.31 -2.54
C GLY A 45 -25.70 -7.54 -3.65
N TYR A 46 -26.07 -8.82 -3.91
CA TYR A 46 -27.08 -9.18 -4.90
C TYR A 46 -28.18 -10.04 -4.31
N LYS A 47 -29.36 -9.95 -4.90
CA LYS A 47 -30.53 -10.78 -4.61
C LYS A 47 -31.10 -11.41 -5.88
N LYS A 48 -31.89 -12.49 -5.73
CA LYS A 48 -32.68 -13.09 -6.79
C LYS A 48 -34.14 -12.73 -6.54
N GLU A 49 -34.86 -12.41 -7.59
CA GLU A 49 -36.30 -12.16 -7.50
C GLU A 49 -37.12 -13.45 -7.57
N PRO A 50 -38.30 -13.46 -6.95
CA PRO A 50 -39.23 -14.56 -7.09
C PRO A 50 -39.63 -14.74 -8.57
N GLY A 51 -39.36 -15.91 -9.15
CA GLY A 51 -39.61 -16.19 -10.57
C GLY A 51 -38.37 -16.14 -11.46
N ASP A 52 -37.37 -15.34 -11.17
CA ASP A 52 -36.09 -15.31 -11.88
C ASP A 52 -34.96 -15.95 -11.06
N LYS A 53 -34.65 -17.21 -11.41
CA LYS A 53 -33.60 -17.98 -10.70
C LYS A 53 -32.20 -17.71 -11.22
N TYR A 54 -32.05 -17.02 -12.32
CA TYR A 54 -30.77 -16.91 -13.04
C TYR A 54 -30.19 -15.51 -13.08
N THR A 55 -31.02 -14.47 -13.04
CA THR A 55 -30.56 -13.09 -13.03
C THR A 55 -30.34 -12.60 -11.59
N TRP A 56 -29.28 -11.84 -11.39
CA TRP A 56 -28.99 -11.21 -10.13
C TRP A 56 -29.36 -9.74 -10.20
N HIS A 57 -30.09 -9.27 -9.21
CA HIS A 57 -30.49 -7.87 -9.04
C HIS A 57 -29.72 -7.26 -7.86
N ILE A 58 -29.39 -5.98 -7.93
CA ILE A 58 -28.69 -5.29 -6.85
C ILE A 58 -29.56 -5.26 -5.60
N ASP A 59 -28.97 -5.58 -4.46
CA ASP A 59 -29.52 -5.41 -3.13
C ASP A 59 -28.85 -4.18 -2.51
N GLU A 60 -29.51 -3.02 -2.59
CA GLU A 60 -28.87 -1.73 -2.30
C GLU A 60 -28.28 -1.63 -0.90
N GLU A 61 -28.91 -2.24 0.11
CA GLU A 61 -28.38 -2.26 1.48
C GLU A 61 -27.02 -2.96 1.54
N ALA A 62 -26.93 -4.16 1.01
CA ALA A 62 -25.70 -4.94 0.97
C ALA A 62 -24.70 -4.39 -0.07
N ALA A 63 -25.17 -3.86 -1.19
CA ALA A 63 -24.35 -3.27 -2.24
C ALA A 63 -23.63 -1.99 -1.75
N ALA A 64 -24.28 -1.18 -0.93
CA ALA A 64 -23.64 -0.01 -0.31
C ALA A 64 -22.40 -0.39 0.54
N VAL A 65 -22.47 -1.51 1.26
CA VAL A 65 -21.34 -2.06 2.03
C VAL A 65 -20.23 -2.53 1.08
N VAL A 66 -20.58 -3.21 -0.01
CA VAL A 66 -19.60 -3.66 -1.02
C VAL A 66 -18.90 -2.46 -1.64
N ARG A 67 -19.62 -1.44 -2.12
CA ARG A 67 -19.03 -0.20 -2.68
C ARG A 67 -18.12 0.48 -1.65
N ARG A 68 -18.52 0.51 -0.39
CA ARG A 68 -17.69 1.04 0.71
C ARG A 68 -16.40 0.28 0.91
N ILE A 69 -16.42 -1.05 0.84
CA ILE A 69 -15.22 -1.91 0.94
C ILE A 69 -14.22 -1.57 -0.18
N PHE A 70 -14.70 -1.43 -1.42
CA PHE A 70 -13.86 -1.06 -2.57
C PHE A 70 -13.30 0.35 -2.39
N ARG A 71 -14.09 1.32 -1.98
CA ARG A 71 -13.65 2.70 -1.70
C ARG A 71 -12.55 2.74 -0.63
N LEU A 72 -12.74 2.08 0.51
CA LEU A 72 -11.73 2.00 1.58
C LEU A 72 -10.43 1.32 1.09
N THR A 73 -10.53 0.36 0.16
CA THR A 73 -9.35 -0.24 -0.47
C THR A 73 -8.57 0.77 -1.31
N ILE A 74 -9.26 1.62 -2.08
CA ILE A 74 -8.64 2.70 -2.87
C ILE A 74 -8.03 3.76 -1.97
N GLU A 75 -8.65 4.05 -0.82
CA GLU A 75 -8.11 4.89 0.24
C GLU A 75 -6.86 4.30 0.91
N GLY A 76 -6.45 3.08 0.52
CA GLY A 76 -5.23 2.42 0.99
C GLY A 76 -5.39 1.60 2.27
N LYS A 77 -6.62 1.37 2.72
CA LYS A 77 -6.89 0.50 3.89
C LYS A 77 -6.71 -0.96 3.51
N GLY A 78 -6.04 -1.72 4.38
CA GLY A 78 -5.90 -3.17 4.23
C GLY A 78 -7.18 -3.93 4.60
N PRO A 79 -7.36 -5.20 4.16
CA PRO A 79 -8.57 -5.97 4.48
C PRO A 79 -8.85 -6.11 5.99
N TYR A 80 -7.83 -6.16 6.83
CA TYR A 80 -7.98 -6.20 8.29
C TYR A 80 -8.43 -4.86 8.87
N ASP A 81 -7.92 -3.73 8.34
CA ASP A 81 -8.36 -2.39 8.75
C ASP A 81 -9.80 -2.14 8.33
N ILE A 82 -10.16 -2.55 7.12
CA ILE A 82 -11.54 -2.46 6.62
C ILE A 82 -12.47 -3.28 7.53
N ALA A 83 -12.07 -4.50 7.89
CA ALA A 83 -12.85 -5.35 8.79
C ALA A 83 -13.05 -4.68 10.15
N ARG A 84 -12.00 -4.02 10.71
CA ARG A 84 -12.07 -3.26 11.96
C ARG A 84 -13.02 -2.05 11.84
N ILE A 85 -12.93 -1.28 10.77
CA ILE A 85 -13.82 -0.13 10.52
C ILE A 85 -15.28 -0.59 10.46
N LEU A 86 -15.57 -1.67 9.71
CA LEU A 86 -16.92 -2.22 9.61
C LEU A 86 -17.43 -2.76 10.96
N PHE A 87 -16.54 -3.30 11.79
CA PHE A 87 -16.88 -3.71 13.16
C PHE A 87 -17.21 -2.52 14.06
N GLU A 88 -16.38 -1.47 14.04
CA GLU A 88 -16.56 -0.25 14.82
C GLU A 88 -17.90 0.44 14.46
N ASP A 89 -18.26 0.44 13.17
CA ASP A 89 -19.51 1.00 12.65
C ASP A 89 -20.73 0.07 12.80
N LYS A 90 -20.56 -1.10 13.45
CA LYS A 90 -21.62 -2.09 13.67
C LYS A 90 -22.35 -2.51 12.40
N VAL A 91 -21.58 -2.69 11.30
CA VAL A 91 -22.11 -3.24 10.04
C VAL A 91 -22.22 -4.76 10.17
N GLU A 92 -23.39 -5.31 9.85
CA GLU A 92 -23.61 -6.77 9.92
C GLU A 92 -22.77 -7.52 8.90
N THR A 93 -22.24 -8.67 9.31
CA THR A 93 -21.50 -9.55 8.42
C THR A 93 -22.42 -10.20 7.38
N PRO A 94 -21.90 -10.61 6.20
CA PRO A 94 -22.70 -11.33 5.20
C PRO A 94 -23.41 -12.59 5.76
N ALA A 95 -22.80 -13.26 6.74
CA ALA A 95 -23.38 -14.43 7.39
C ALA A 95 -24.67 -14.09 8.15
N VAL A 96 -24.64 -12.99 8.91
CA VAL A 96 -25.81 -12.47 9.65
C VAL A 96 -26.87 -12.01 8.68
N TYR A 97 -26.48 -11.24 7.67
CA TYR A 97 -27.39 -10.72 6.65
C TYR A 97 -28.16 -11.83 5.94
N PHE A 98 -27.46 -12.87 5.49
CA PHE A 98 -28.11 -14.05 4.88
C PHE A 98 -28.91 -14.89 5.87
N GLY A 99 -28.46 -15.00 7.12
CA GLY A 99 -29.18 -15.70 8.18
C GLY A 99 -30.55 -15.09 8.44
N LYS A 100 -30.62 -13.75 8.60
CA LYS A 100 -31.88 -13.01 8.74
C LYS A 100 -32.85 -13.20 7.57
N GLN A 101 -32.31 -13.35 6.36
CA GLN A 101 -33.10 -13.64 5.15
C GLN A 101 -33.39 -15.12 4.96
N ASN A 102 -33.00 -15.97 5.87
CA ASN A 102 -33.18 -17.43 5.80
C ASN A 102 -32.59 -18.06 4.51
N LYS A 103 -31.41 -17.58 4.10
CA LYS A 103 -30.75 -17.94 2.84
C LYS A 103 -29.44 -18.70 3.03
N GLY A 104 -29.17 -19.57 2.06
CA GLY A 104 -27.89 -20.27 1.93
C GLY A 104 -27.62 -21.26 3.07
N VAL A 105 -26.34 -21.41 3.43
CA VAL A 105 -25.86 -22.28 4.53
C VAL A 105 -26.20 -21.74 5.90
N TRP A 106 -26.66 -20.50 5.99
CA TRP A 106 -27.01 -19.79 7.22
C TRP A 106 -28.50 -19.92 7.60
N LYS A 107 -29.30 -20.61 6.76
CA LYS A 107 -30.72 -20.76 6.89
C LYS A 107 -31.24 -21.29 8.24
N SER A 108 -30.45 -22.13 8.90
CA SER A 108 -30.83 -22.75 10.20
C SER A 108 -30.13 -22.13 11.40
N LYS A 109 -29.43 -21.02 11.21
CA LYS A 109 -28.69 -20.39 12.29
C LYS A 109 -29.55 -19.29 12.91
N GLU A 110 -30.10 -19.55 14.11
CA GLU A 110 -30.99 -18.64 14.81
C GLU A 110 -30.24 -17.51 15.54
N GLU A 111 -29.02 -17.80 16.03
CA GLU A 111 -28.23 -16.84 16.79
C GLU A 111 -26.84 -16.63 16.20
N PHE A 112 -26.41 -15.38 16.20
CA PHE A 112 -25.07 -14.93 15.82
C PHE A 112 -24.42 -14.21 17.01
N PRO A 113 -23.55 -14.88 17.80
CA PRO A 113 -22.95 -14.29 18.99
C PRO A 113 -22.22 -12.96 18.73
N ASN A 114 -21.60 -12.85 17.57
CA ASN A 114 -20.84 -11.67 17.15
C ASN A 114 -21.28 -11.19 15.77
N PRO A 115 -22.42 -10.48 15.65
CA PRO A 115 -23.01 -10.14 14.35
C PRO A 115 -22.15 -9.20 13.49
N TYR A 116 -21.29 -8.40 14.11
CA TYR A 116 -20.44 -7.40 13.46
C TYR A 116 -18.99 -7.84 13.28
N ASN A 117 -18.64 -9.08 13.65
CA ASN A 117 -17.25 -9.55 13.62
C ASN A 117 -16.79 -9.87 12.21
N TRP A 118 -16.48 -8.81 11.45
CA TRP A 118 -15.85 -8.92 10.16
C TRP A 118 -14.43 -9.47 10.28
N SER A 119 -14.04 -10.34 9.37
CA SER A 119 -12.65 -10.78 9.24
C SER A 119 -12.02 -10.23 7.97
N GLY A 120 -10.71 -9.97 8.01
CA GLY A 120 -9.96 -9.56 6.82
C GLY A 120 -10.04 -10.60 5.69
N PHE A 121 -10.25 -11.88 6.02
CA PHE A 121 -10.49 -12.94 5.03
C PHE A 121 -11.79 -12.72 4.26
N VAL A 122 -12.90 -12.41 4.94
CA VAL A 122 -14.20 -12.15 4.30
C VAL A 122 -14.13 -10.92 3.39
N VAL A 123 -13.51 -9.84 3.87
CA VAL A 123 -13.25 -8.64 3.06
C VAL A 123 -12.40 -8.99 1.83
N GLY A 124 -11.32 -9.78 2.00
CA GLY A 124 -10.49 -10.25 0.91
C GLY A 124 -11.23 -11.09 -0.12
N GLN A 125 -12.17 -11.92 0.33
CA GLN A 125 -13.04 -12.72 -0.55
C GLN A 125 -14.02 -11.84 -1.35
N ILE A 126 -14.59 -10.80 -0.75
CA ILE A 126 -15.43 -9.83 -1.44
C ILE A 126 -14.62 -9.14 -2.54
N LEU A 127 -13.48 -8.57 -2.20
CA LEU A 127 -12.60 -7.86 -3.15
C LEU A 127 -12.11 -8.74 -4.32
N ALA A 128 -12.05 -10.07 -4.15
CA ALA A 128 -11.54 -10.99 -5.17
C ALA A 128 -12.58 -11.43 -6.21
N LYS A 129 -13.86 -11.05 -6.07
CA LYS A 129 -14.94 -11.55 -6.90
C LYS A 129 -15.21 -10.68 -8.13
N PRO A 130 -14.95 -11.19 -9.37
CA PRO A 130 -15.29 -10.45 -10.58
C PRO A 130 -16.78 -10.28 -10.80
N GLU A 131 -17.63 -11.04 -10.08
CA GLU A 131 -19.08 -10.92 -10.16
C GLU A 131 -19.58 -9.52 -9.78
N TYR A 132 -18.81 -8.76 -9.01
CA TYR A 132 -19.17 -7.37 -8.70
C TYR A 132 -19.07 -6.43 -9.90
N MET A 133 -18.37 -6.83 -10.97
CA MET A 133 -18.37 -6.15 -12.27
C MET A 133 -19.52 -6.56 -13.19
N GLY A 134 -20.51 -7.31 -12.68
CA GLY A 134 -21.63 -7.79 -13.49
C GLY A 134 -21.36 -9.10 -14.24
N HIS A 135 -20.31 -9.85 -13.89
CA HIS A 135 -19.92 -11.08 -14.56
C HIS A 135 -20.44 -12.32 -13.84
N THR A 136 -20.85 -13.35 -14.58
CA THR A 136 -21.10 -14.68 -13.99
C THR A 136 -19.84 -15.52 -14.11
N VAL A 137 -19.36 -16.04 -12.97
CA VAL A 137 -18.16 -16.90 -12.93
C VAL A 137 -18.55 -18.29 -12.44
N ASN A 138 -18.41 -19.28 -13.31
CA ASN A 138 -18.70 -20.66 -13.05
C ASN A 138 -17.43 -21.51 -12.91
N PHE A 139 -17.55 -22.68 -12.30
CA PHE A 139 -16.51 -23.70 -12.16
C PHE A 139 -15.23 -23.24 -11.44
N ARG A 140 -15.35 -22.37 -10.42
CA ARG A 140 -14.22 -21.98 -9.57
C ARG A 140 -13.65 -23.12 -8.74
N SER A 141 -14.49 -24.09 -8.41
CA SER A 141 -14.12 -25.26 -7.63
C SER A 141 -14.89 -26.48 -8.05
N HIS A 142 -14.33 -27.64 -7.76
CA HIS A 142 -15.00 -28.93 -7.95
C HIS A 142 -14.85 -29.81 -6.70
N LYS A 143 -15.73 -30.81 -6.58
CA LYS A 143 -15.57 -31.90 -5.62
C LYS A 143 -15.02 -33.11 -6.33
N GLN A 144 -13.97 -33.71 -5.83
CA GLN A 144 -13.37 -34.91 -6.43
C GLN A 144 -14.34 -36.08 -6.40
N SER A 145 -14.96 -36.34 -5.27
CA SER A 145 -15.90 -37.46 -5.06
C SER A 145 -17.19 -37.00 -4.39
N TYR A 146 -18.26 -37.75 -4.57
CA TYR A 146 -19.50 -37.54 -3.82
C TYR A 146 -19.36 -37.88 -2.32
N LYS A 147 -18.37 -38.71 -1.98
CA LYS A 147 -18.02 -39.05 -0.59
C LYS A 147 -17.16 -37.94 0.09
N ASP A 148 -16.47 -37.14 -0.70
CA ASP A 148 -15.62 -36.05 -0.20
C ASP A 148 -16.39 -34.72 -0.18
N LYS A 149 -16.53 -34.15 1.01
CA LYS A 149 -17.20 -32.86 1.20
C LYS A 149 -16.30 -31.67 0.88
N SER A 150 -14.98 -31.88 0.78
CA SER A 150 -14.01 -30.82 0.47
C SER A 150 -14.15 -30.36 -0.98
N ALA A 151 -13.99 -29.06 -1.20
CA ALA A 151 -13.94 -28.45 -2.51
C ALA A 151 -12.49 -28.09 -2.86
N VAL A 152 -12.05 -28.53 -4.04
CA VAL A 152 -10.75 -28.17 -4.59
C VAL A 152 -10.94 -26.99 -5.53
N MET A 153 -10.12 -25.95 -5.40
CA MET A 153 -10.16 -24.79 -6.28
C MET A 153 -9.56 -25.15 -7.64
N ASN A 154 -10.26 -24.79 -8.71
CA ASN A 154 -9.77 -24.91 -10.06
C ASN A 154 -8.75 -23.79 -10.37
N PRO A 155 -7.76 -24.02 -11.24
CA PRO A 155 -6.98 -22.98 -11.86
C PRO A 155 -7.88 -21.91 -12.49
N LYS A 156 -7.39 -20.67 -12.56
CA LYS A 156 -8.22 -19.57 -13.12
C LYS A 156 -8.52 -19.75 -14.60
N GLU A 157 -7.69 -20.48 -15.31
CA GLU A 157 -7.84 -20.83 -16.72
C GLU A 157 -9.06 -21.71 -16.98
N ASP A 158 -9.46 -22.51 -15.99
CA ASP A 158 -10.62 -23.39 -16.06
C ASP A 158 -11.94 -22.69 -15.67
N TRP A 159 -11.87 -21.42 -15.25
CA TRP A 159 -13.07 -20.68 -14.89
C TRP A 159 -13.80 -20.22 -16.15
N LEU A 160 -15.10 -20.47 -16.24
CA LEU A 160 -15.92 -19.89 -17.28
C LEU A 160 -16.50 -18.55 -16.79
N ILE A 161 -16.05 -17.47 -17.45
CA ILE A 161 -16.48 -16.10 -17.15
C ILE A 161 -17.37 -15.62 -18.28
N PHE A 162 -18.60 -15.25 -17.94
CA PHE A 162 -19.57 -14.63 -18.84
C PHE A 162 -19.71 -13.16 -18.44
N GLU A 163 -19.32 -12.27 -19.34
CA GLU A 163 -19.29 -10.83 -19.06
C GLU A 163 -20.70 -10.22 -19.14
N ASN A 164 -20.96 -9.20 -18.31
CA ASN A 164 -22.14 -8.35 -18.34
C ASN A 164 -23.48 -9.13 -18.30
N THR A 165 -23.57 -10.14 -17.44
CA THR A 165 -24.77 -10.95 -17.27
C THR A 165 -25.78 -10.35 -16.29
N HIS A 166 -25.37 -9.37 -15.50
CA HIS A 166 -26.19 -8.64 -14.53
C HIS A 166 -25.59 -7.24 -14.28
N GLU A 167 -26.34 -6.39 -13.60
CA GLU A 167 -25.91 -5.03 -13.28
C GLU A 167 -24.69 -5.02 -12.36
N ALA A 168 -23.69 -4.20 -12.68
CA ALA A 168 -22.45 -4.09 -11.89
C ALA A 168 -22.68 -3.25 -10.63
N ILE A 169 -22.19 -3.72 -9.47
CA ILE A 169 -22.11 -2.92 -8.23
C ILE A 169 -20.91 -1.99 -8.27
N VAL A 170 -19.83 -2.46 -8.91
CA VAL A 170 -18.55 -1.74 -9.00
C VAL A 170 -18.11 -1.75 -10.46
N ASP A 171 -17.71 -0.60 -10.97
CA ASP A 171 -17.16 -0.47 -12.31
C ASP A 171 -15.84 -1.24 -12.47
N LYS A 172 -15.52 -1.58 -13.70
CA LYS A 172 -14.33 -2.37 -14.04
C LYS A 172 -13.04 -1.70 -13.57
N GLU A 173 -12.95 -0.39 -13.73
CA GLU A 173 -11.76 0.39 -13.38
C GLU A 173 -11.50 0.38 -11.87
N THR A 174 -12.52 0.60 -11.06
CA THR A 174 -12.45 0.51 -9.59
C THR A 174 -12.06 -0.90 -9.14
N TRP A 175 -12.62 -1.94 -9.77
CA TRP A 175 -12.27 -3.33 -9.45
C TRP A 175 -10.82 -3.65 -9.80
N GLU A 176 -10.36 -3.30 -11.00
CA GLU A 176 -8.97 -3.53 -11.45
C GLU A 176 -7.97 -2.77 -10.58
N LEU A 177 -8.29 -1.52 -10.24
CA LEU A 177 -7.49 -0.70 -9.32
C LEU A 177 -7.37 -1.38 -7.94
N ALA A 178 -8.47 -1.87 -7.39
CA ALA A 178 -8.45 -2.61 -6.13
C ALA A 178 -7.59 -3.88 -6.22
N GLN A 179 -7.64 -4.65 -7.35
CA GLN A 179 -6.77 -5.81 -7.54
C GLN A 179 -5.29 -5.40 -7.64
N GLN A 180 -4.97 -4.32 -8.34
CA GLN A 180 -3.60 -3.81 -8.46
C GLN A 180 -3.03 -3.41 -7.10
N LEU A 181 -3.80 -2.69 -6.29
CA LEU A 181 -3.38 -2.27 -4.94
C LEU A 181 -3.14 -3.46 -4.02
N ARG A 182 -3.92 -4.53 -4.15
CA ARG A 182 -3.79 -5.78 -3.35
C ARG A 182 -2.57 -6.61 -3.72
N LYS A 183 -2.00 -6.47 -4.93
CA LYS A 183 -0.77 -7.19 -5.33
C LYS A 183 0.45 -6.80 -4.49
N THR A 184 0.46 -5.60 -3.91
CA THR A 184 1.57 -5.14 -3.07
C THR A 184 1.10 -5.01 -1.62
N PRO A 185 1.50 -5.94 -0.73
CA PRO A 185 1.16 -5.84 0.68
C PRO A 185 1.79 -4.58 1.29
N ARG A 186 0.96 -3.69 1.81
CA ARG A 186 1.40 -2.51 2.55
C ARG A 186 1.31 -2.85 4.04
N ARG A 187 2.47 -2.96 4.68
CA ARG A 187 2.53 -3.22 6.13
C ARG A 187 2.54 -1.89 6.87
N HIS A 188 1.82 -1.84 7.99
CA HIS A 188 1.97 -0.74 8.94
C HIS A 188 3.39 -0.79 9.51
N ASP A 189 4.01 0.35 9.60
CA ASP A 189 5.28 0.51 10.29
C ASP A 189 5.05 0.90 11.77
N THR A 190 6.13 1.24 12.46
CA THR A 190 6.06 1.73 13.86
C THR A 190 5.33 3.07 14.01
N LEU A 191 5.00 3.75 12.91
CA LEU A 191 4.24 5.01 12.88
C LEU A 191 2.73 4.78 12.70
N GLY A 192 2.29 3.52 12.49
CA GLY A 192 0.88 3.14 12.42
C GLY A 192 0.22 3.32 11.07
N GLU A 193 0.88 3.91 10.07
CA GLU A 193 0.34 4.11 8.73
C GLU A 193 1.27 3.53 7.66
N ALA A 194 0.66 2.82 6.70
CA ALA A 194 1.40 2.37 5.53
C ALA A 194 1.72 3.57 4.62
N ASN A 195 2.96 3.66 4.10
CA ASN A 195 3.29 4.72 3.15
C ASN A 195 2.56 4.48 1.81
N PRO A 196 1.75 5.45 1.34
CA PRO A 196 0.93 5.30 0.14
C PRO A 196 1.72 5.01 -1.14
N LEU A 197 2.97 5.48 -1.20
CA LEU A 197 3.87 5.28 -2.35
C LEU A 197 4.51 3.89 -2.39
N THR A 198 4.32 3.05 -1.35
CA THR A 198 4.90 1.71 -1.30
C THR A 198 4.40 0.84 -2.45
N GLY A 199 5.34 0.27 -3.19
CA GLY A 199 5.06 -0.59 -4.34
C GLY A 199 4.89 0.15 -5.67
N LEU A 200 4.94 1.49 -5.67
CA LEU A 200 4.89 2.33 -6.87
C LEU A 200 6.29 2.78 -7.34
N LEU A 201 7.30 2.76 -6.46
CA LEU A 201 8.66 3.17 -6.80
C LEU A 201 9.49 1.99 -7.31
N PHE A 202 10.21 2.23 -8.40
CA PHE A 202 11.11 1.26 -9.04
C PHE A 202 12.46 1.89 -9.29
N CYS A 203 13.51 1.08 -9.21
CA CYS A 203 14.85 1.48 -9.58
C CYS A 203 15.00 1.48 -11.11
N ALA A 204 15.54 2.55 -11.69
CA ALA A 204 15.79 2.65 -13.13
C ALA A 204 16.86 1.65 -13.59
N ASP A 205 17.90 1.41 -12.76
CA ASP A 205 19.07 0.62 -13.14
C ASP A 205 18.77 -0.89 -13.18
N CYS A 206 18.00 -1.40 -12.19
CA CYS A 206 17.75 -2.84 -12.06
C CYS A 206 16.28 -3.26 -12.15
N GLY A 207 15.34 -2.31 -12.26
CA GLY A 207 13.91 -2.58 -12.32
C GLY A 207 13.28 -3.06 -11.02
N ALA A 208 14.06 -3.26 -9.95
CA ALA A 208 13.55 -3.75 -8.67
C ALA A 208 12.69 -2.69 -7.97
N LYS A 209 11.70 -3.14 -7.19
CA LYS A 209 10.92 -2.24 -6.33
C LYS A 209 11.80 -1.62 -5.27
N MET A 210 11.56 -0.35 -4.97
CA MET A 210 12.23 0.33 -3.87
C MET A 210 11.51 0.11 -2.55
N THR A 211 12.30 -0.10 -1.48
CA THR A 211 11.80 -0.34 -0.13
C THR A 211 11.77 0.94 0.67
N ASN A 212 10.67 1.17 1.39
CA ASN A 212 10.56 2.32 2.30
C ASN A 212 11.22 2.03 3.65
N HIS A 213 12.05 2.94 4.11
CA HIS A 213 12.69 2.94 5.42
C HIS A 213 12.24 4.15 6.22
N ARG A 214 11.61 3.89 7.36
CA ARG A 214 11.15 4.92 8.29
C ARG A 214 11.71 4.69 9.68
N SER A 215 12.14 5.77 10.33
CA SER A 215 12.61 5.78 11.71
C SER A 215 12.15 7.04 12.41
N LYS A 216 11.71 6.93 13.65
CA LYS A 216 11.39 8.08 14.52
C LYS A 216 12.65 8.87 14.94
N GLY A 217 13.83 8.31 14.77
CA GLY A 217 15.07 8.87 15.32
C GLY A 217 15.14 8.70 16.84
N GLY A 218 15.96 9.53 17.51
CA GLY A 218 16.08 9.53 18.98
C GLY A 218 17.02 8.49 19.55
N THR A 219 17.70 7.68 18.72
CA THR A 219 18.76 6.77 19.15
C THR A 219 20.13 7.41 18.99
N LYS A 220 21.15 6.92 19.75
CA LYS A 220 22.53 7.43 19.65
C LYS A 220 23.08 7.35 18.22
N ASN A 221 22.71 6.32 17.45
CA ASN A 221 23.15 6.07 16.09
C ASN A 221 22.25 6.73 15.03
N ASN A 222 20.99 7.06 15.38
CA ASN A 222 20.04 7.72 14.50
C ASN A 222 19.26 8.80 15.29
N PRO A 223 19.86 9.99 15.51
CA PRO A 223 19.26 11.04 16.33
C PRO A 223 18.06 11.73 15.67
N TYR A 224 17.95 11.66 14.33
CA TYR A 224 16.92 12.35 13.56
C TYR A 224 15.93 11.36 12.92
N PRO A 225 14.65 11.76 12.75
CA PRO A 225 13.71 10.97 12.00
C PRO A 225 14.15 10.84 10.54
N SER A 226 13.96 9.67 9.97
CA SER A 226 14.27 9.39 8.56
C SER A 226 13.09 8.74 7.87
N ASP A 227 12.82 9.15 6.63
CA ASP A 227 11.82 8.56 5.75
C ASP A 227 12.32 8.66 4.30
N PHE A 228 12.70 7.52 3.74
CA PHE A 228 13.27 7.43 2.40
C PHE A 228 13.00 6.07 1.75
N TYR A 229 13.15 6.02 0.45
CA TYR A 229 13.12 4.79 -0.34
C TYR A 229 14.52 4.46 -0.84
N ASP A 230 14.89 3.19 -0.80
CA ASP A 230 16.13 2.67 -1.39
C ASP A 230 15.85 1.46 -2.30
N CYS A 231 16.82 1.13 -3.14
CA CYS A 231 16.73 -0.01 -4.04
C CYS A 231 16.79 -1.33 -3.27
N SER A 232 15.73 -2.15 -3.34
CA SER A 232 15.67 -3.43 -2.64
C SER A 232 16.74 -4.42 -3.11
N ALA A 233 17.11 -4.41 -4.40
CA ALA A 233 18.17 -5.26 -4.95
C ALA A 233 19.54 -4.87 -4.36
N TYR A 234 19.83 -3.57 -4.20
CA TYR A 234 21.04 -3.11 -3.54
C TYR A 234 21.08 -3.53 -2.07
N THR A 235 19.99 -3.31 -1.32
CA THR A 235 19.93 -3.65 0.10
C THR A 235 20.08 -5.15 0.34
N LEU A 236 19.41 -5.98 -0.46
CA LEU A 236 19.52 -7.44 -0.38
C LEU A 236 20.91 -7.92 -0.81
N ALA A 237 21.50 -7.35 -1.86
CA ALA A 237 22.83 -7.68 -2.35
C ALA A 237 23.91 -7.29 -1.30
N HIS A 238 23.75 -6.14 -0.66
CA HIS A 238 24.65 -5.71 0.42
C HIS A 238 24.60 -6.67 1.61
N GLN A 239 23.42 -7.12 2.01
CA GLN A 239 23.27 -8.13 3.06
C GLN A 239 23.91 -9.50 2.68
N LYS A 240 23.78 -9.89 1.40
CA LYS A 240 24.33 -11.14 0.87
C LYS A 240 25.77 -11.01 0.33
N ARG A 241 26.38 -9.82 0.42
CA ARG A 241 27.71 -9.49 -0.13
C ARG A 241 27.82 -9.74 -1.64
N THR A 242 26.77 -9.46 -2.39
CA THR A 242 26.73 -9.52 -3.85
C THR A 242 26.53 -8.11 -4.41
N HIS A 243 26.87 -7.88 -5.69
CA HIS A 243 26.67 -6.59 -6.36
C HIS A 243 25.55 -6.73 -7.39
N ALA A 244 24.33 -6.31 -7.04
CA ALA A 244 23.19 -6.37 -7.96
C ALA A 244 22.75 -4.99 -8.47
N CYS A 245 23.12 -3.91 -7.78
CA CYS A 245 22.75 -2.54 -8.17
C CYS A 245 23.65 -1.50 -7.47
N SER A 246 23.61 -0.25 -7.91
CA SER A 246 24.27 0.88 -7.25
C SER A 246 23.47 1.35 -6.01
N GLY A 247 24.18 1.93 -5.03
CA GLY A 247 23.56 2.44 -3.81
C GLY A 247 22.95 3.82 -4.04
N HIS A 248 21.62 3.89 -4.15
CA HIS A 248 20.90 5.16 -4.25
C HIS A 248 19.60 5.14 -3.47
N TYR A 249 19.22 6.28 -2.99
CA TYR A 249 17.99 6.49 -2.23
C TYR A 249 17.36 7.83 -2.57
N ILE A 250 16.06 7.94 -2.32
CA ILE A 250 15.30 9.19 -2.45
C ILE A 250 14.43 9.41 -1.22
N ARG A 251 14.37 10.66 -0.74
CA ARG A 251 13.52 11.02 0.42
C ARG A 251 12.05 10.97 0.05
N THR A 252 11.22 10.38 0.90
CA THR A 252 9.77 10.31 0.70
C THR A 252 9.14 11.68 0.49
N LYS A 253 9.58 12.69 1.24
CA LYS A 253 9.10 14.07 1.08
C LYS A 253 9.32 14.59 -0.34
N ALA A 254 10.53 14.43 -0.89
CA ALA A 254 10.84 14.88 -2.25
C ALA A 254 9.96 14.18 -3.31
N VAL A 255 9.75 12.86 -3.18
CA VAL A 255 8.86 12.12 -4.09
C VAL A 255 7.43 12.64 -4.00
N ARG A 256 6.92 12.88 -2.78
CA ARG A 256 5.56 13.40 -2.59
C ARG A 256 5.36 14.77 -3.21
N GLU A 257 6.33 15.65 -3.06
CA GLU A 257 6.30 17.00 -3.66
C GLU A 257 6.31 16.91 -5.19
N LEU A 258 7.19 16.08 -5.78
CA LEU A 258 7.25 15.85 -7.23
C LEU A 258 5.96 15.25 -7.77
N VAL A 259 5.39 14.24 -7.10
CA VAL A 259 4.14 13.61 -7.49
C VAL A 259 2.98 14.60 -7.45
N LEU A 260 2.86 15.39 -6.38
CA LEU A 260 1.82 16.41 -6.26
C LEU A 260 1.92 17.44 -7.38
N GLU A 261 3.12 17.94 -7.64
CA GLU A 261 3.36 18.93 -8.69
C GLU A 261 3.05 18.36 -10.07
N THR A 262 3.44 17.11 -10.34
CA THR A 262 3.14 16.43 -11.61
C THR A 262 1.62 16.25 -11.80
N ILE A 263 0.90 15.81 -10.78
CA ILE A 263 -0.56 15.65 -10.84
C ILE A 263 -1.22 17.01 -11.05
N ARG A 264 -0.83 18.04 -10.30
CA ARG A 264 -1.37 19.40 -10.41
C ARG A 264 -1.17 19.95 -11.82
N THR A 265 0.05 19.91 -12.33
CA THR A 265 0.38 20.44 -13.66
C THR A 265 -0.33 19.68 -14.76
N ALA A 266 -0.34 18.33 -14.70
CA ALA A 266 -1.04 17.51 -15.68
C ALA A 266 -2.55 17.75 -15.68
N SER A 267 -3.17 17.86 -14.48
CA SER A 267 -4.61 18.11 -14.34
C SER A 267 -4.98 19.51 -14.80
N THR A 268 -4.20 20.52 -14.44
CA THR A 268 -4.40 21.90 -14.90
C THR A 268 -4.28 21.98 -16.41
N PHE A 269 -3.25 21.37 -16.99
CA PHE A 269 -3.04 21.35 -18.44
C PHE A 269 -4.18 20.60 -19.17
N ALA A 270 -4.65 19.47 -18.62
CA ALA A 270 -5.77 18.72 -19.17
C ALA A 270 -7.10 19.51 -19.15
N ILE A 271 -7.33 20.32 -18.13
CA ILE A 271 -8.57 21.11 -17.99
C ILE A 271 -8.55 22.34 -18.90
N TYR A 272 -7.44 23.07 -18.95
CA TYR A 272 -7.37 24.34 -19.68
C TYR A 272 -6.98 24.20 -21.15
N ASN A 273 -6.18 23.18 -21.52
CA ASN A 273 -5.65 22.98 -22.87
C ASN A 273 -6.01 21.58 -23.40
N GLN A 274 -7.30 21.26 -23.47
CA GLN A 274 -7.81 19.91 -23.76
C GLN A 274 -7.31 19.34 -25.09
N GLU A 275 -7.29 20.16 -26.18
CA GLU A 275 -6.85 19.70 -27.49
C GLU A 275 -5.35 19.38 -27.53
N GLU A 276 -4.53 20.25 -26.94
CA GLU A 276 -3.08 20.06 -26.88
C GLU A 276 -2.71 18.90 -25.96
N PHE A 277 -3.41 18.75 -24.85
CA PHE A 277 -3.27 17.61 -23.95
C PHE A 277 -3.61 16.31 -24.67
N ALA A 278 -4.74 16.25 -25.37
CA ALA A 278 -5.13 15.11 -26.17
C ALA A 278 -4.09 14.76 -27.26
N ALA A 279 -3.54 15.77 -27.94
CA ALA A 279 -2.48 15.57 -28.93
C ALA A 279 -1.20 14.99 -28.30
N LYS A 280 -0.76 15.51 -27.13
CA LYS A 280 0.42 15.01 -26.39
C LYS A 280 0.22 13.59 -25.90
N VAL A 281 -0.96 13.26 -25.35
CA VAL A 281 -1.29 11.90 -24.90
C VAL A 281 -1.29 10.93 -26.06
N ARG A 282 -1.90 11.31 -27.21
CA ARG A 282 -1.89 10.48 -28.43
C ARG A 282 -0.46 10.27 -28.94
N ALA A 283 0.37 11.30 -28.98
CA ALA A 283 1.77 11.19 -29.38
C ALA A 283 2.57 10.27 -28.45
N ALA A 284 2.44 10.43 -27.12
CA ALA A 284 3.08 9.59 -26.13
C ALA A 284 2.56 8.13 -26.17
N SER A 285 1.27 7.94 -26.46
CA SER A 285 0.67 6.63 -26.67
C SER A 285 1.22 5.97 -27.93
N GLN A 286 1.31 6.68 -29.04
CA GLN A 286 1.87 6.18 -30.30
C GLN A 286 3.35 5.76 -30.16
N ILE A 287 4.15 6.49 -29.41
CA ILE A 287 5.56 6.13 -29.16
C ILE A 287 5.63 4.82 -28.36
N ARG A 288 4.87 4.71 -27.28
CA ARG A 288 4.81 3.48 -26.46
C ARG A 288 4.25 2.30 -27.25
N GLN A 289 3.23 2.52 -28.06
CA GLN A 289 2.65 1.48 -28.91
C GLN A 289 3.65 1.01 -29.93
N LYS A 290 4.43 1.91 -30.56
CA LYS A 290 5.48 1.55 -31.50
C LYS A 290 6.58 0.72 -30.81
N GLU A 291 7.00 1.08 -29.59
CA GLU A 291 7.99 0.31 -28.82
C GLU A 291 7.44 -1.04 -28.39
N ALA A 292 6.27 -1.07 -27.74
CA ALA A 292 5.61 -2.31 -27.32
C ALA A 292 5.25 -3.21 -28.52
N ALA A 293 4.77 -2.63 -29.62
CA ALA A 293 4.50 -3.35 -30.85
C ALA A 293 5.78 -3.91 -31.47
N ARG A 294 6.89 -3.18 -31.40
CA ARG A 294 8.19 -3.66 -31.89
C ARG A 294 8.69 -4.87 -31.12
N ASP A 295 8.60 -4.83 -29.79
CA ASP A 295 9.02 -5.95 -28.93
C ASP A 295 8.07 -7.13 -29.06
N THR A 296 6.76 -6.89 -29.06
CA THR A 296 5.75 -7.92 -29.31
C THR A 296 5.91 -8.56 -30.69
N LYS A 297 6.17 -7.75 -31.74
CA LYS A 297 6.40 -8.22 -33.08
C LYS A 297 7.70 -9.02 -33.22
N ARG A 298 8.74 -8.64 -32.47
CA ARG A 298 9.99 -9.42 -32.40
C ARG A 298 9.75 -10.79 -31.73
N LYS A 299 9.03 -10.81 -30.61
CA LYS A 299 8.68 -12.06 -29.92
C LYS A 299 7.80 -12.94 -30.81
N LEU A 300 6.76 -12.38 -31.41
CA LEU A 300 5.84 -13.07 -32.32
C LEU A 300 6.60 -13.69 -33.53
N ASN A 301 7.54 -12.97 -34.12
CA ASN A 301 8.36 -13.50 -35.21
C ASN A 301 9.29 -14.64 -34.72
N LYS A 302 9.84 -14.52 -33.52
CA LYS A 302 10.67 -15.57 -32.90
C LYS A 302 9.83 -16.83 -32.62
N ASP A 303 8.65 -16.66 -32.03
CA ASP A 303 7.76 -17.77 -31.67
C ASP A 303 7.23 -18.46 -32.93
N ARG A 304 6.83 -17.71 -33.98
CA ARG A 304 6.44 -18.27 -35.28
C ARG A 304 7.57 -19.04 -35.95
N LYS A 305 8.80 -18.52 -35.90
CA LYS A 305 9.97 -19.22 -36.44
C LYS A 305 10.22 -20.52 -35.69
N ARG A 306 10.12 -20.50 -34.34
CA ARG A 306 10.27 -21.69 -33.52
C ARG A 306 9.20 -22.75 -33.79
N ILE A 307 7.94 -22.35 -34.01
CA ILE A 307 6.84 -23.26 -34.41
C ILE A 307 7.18 -23.94 -35.73
N ALA A 308 7.66 -23.20 -36.74
CA ALA A 308 8.05 -23.80 -38.05
C ALA A 308 9.27 -24.73 -37.92
N GLU A 309 10.20 -24.43 -37.01
CA GLU A 309 11.31 -25.35 -36.68
C GLU A 309 10.79 -26.64 -36.04
N LEU A 310 9.86 -26.54 -35.09
CA LEU A 310 9.23 -27.70 -34.44
C LEU A 310 8.45 -28.56 -35.43
N ASP A 311 7.70 -27.96 -36.36
CA ASP A 311 7.03 -28.70 -37.45
C ASP A 311 8.03 -29.54 -38.26
N THR A 312 9.18 -28.94 -38.54
CA THR A 312 10.27 -29.65 -39.27
C THR A 312 10.88 -30.75 -38.44
N ILE A 313 11.06 -30.53 -37.13
CA ILE A 313 11.64 -31.54 -36.20
C ILE A 313 10.65 -32.69 -36.03
N ILE A 314 9.37 -32.40 -35.80
CA ILE A 314 8.31 -33.42 -35.66
C ILE A 314 8.23 -34.27 -36.92
N LYS A 315 8.27 -33.65 -38.11
CA LYS A 315 8.29 -34.39 -39.38
C LYS A 315 9.49 -35.33 -39.48
N LYS A 316 10.70 -34.86 -39.17
CA LYS A 316 11.92 -35.70 -39.15
C LYS A 316 11.86 -36.80 -38.09
N LEU A 317 11.22 -36.57 -36.98
CA LEU A 317 11.01 -37.55 -35.92
C LEU A 317 10.10 -38.68 -36.43
N TYR A 318 8.99 -38.35 -37.12
CA TYR A 318 8.15 -39.34 -37.79
C TYR A 318 8.91 -40.15 -38.86
N GLU A 319 9.71 -39.49 -39.71
CA GLU A 319 10.55 -40.15 -40.71
C GLU A 319 11.56 -41.12 -40.05
N SER A 320 12.21 -40.70 -38.96
CA SER A 320 13.18 -41.50 -38.23
C SER A 320 12.55 -42.70 -37.52
N PHE A 321 11.33 -42.54 -37.03
CA PHE A 321 10.54 -43.59 -36.44
C PHE A 321 10.09 -44.61 -37.48
N ALA A 322 9.59 -44.16 -38.63
CA ALA A 322 9.14 -45.02 -39.73
C ALA A 322 10.25 -45.93 -40.30
N ILE A 323 11.52 -45.50 -40.23
CA ILE A 323 12.70 -46.32 -40.67
C ILE A 323 13.37 -47.08 -39.51
N GLY A 324 12.70 -47.17 -38.34
CA GLY A 324 13.13 -47.97 -37.18
C GLY A 324 14.38 -47.46 -36.45
N ARG A 325 14.75 -46.18 -36.58
CA ARG A 325 15.93 -45.60 -35.91
C ARG A 325 15.66 -45.19 -34.46
N ILE A 326 14.38 -45.08 -34.06
CA ILE A 326 13.95 -44.62 -32.74
C ILE A 326 12.98 -45.64 -32.18
N THR A 327 13.07 -45.96 -30.89
CA THR A 327 12.14 -46.83 -30.18
C THR A 327 10.80 -46.13 -29.90
N ASP A 328 9.72 -46.91 -29.82
CA ASP A 328 8.35 -46.40 -29.57
C ASP A 328 8.29 -45.50 -28.34
N GLU A 329 8.84 -45.93 -27.20
CA GLU A 329 8.85 -45.17 -25.95
C GLU A 329 9.55 -43.80 -26.07
N ARG A 330 10.67 -43.78 -26.83
CA ARG A 330 11.43 -42.54 -27.05
C ARG A 330 10.76 -41.63 -28.06
N PHE A 331 10.09 -42.20 -29.04
CA PHE A 331 9.27 -41.44 -30.01
C PHE A 331 8.12 -40.75 -29.31
N ASP A 332 7.31 -41.46 -28.50
CA ASP A 332 6.18 -40.94 -27.77
C ASP A 332 6.59 -39.83 -26.79
N SER A 333 7.71 -40.02 -26.06
CA SER A 333 8.22 -39.02 -25.14
C SER A 333 8.63 -37.73 -25.83
N LEU A 334 9.40 -37.80 -26.91
CA LEU A 334 9.88 -36.64 -27.67
C LEU A 334 8.74 -35.95 -28.42
N LEU A 335 7.78 -36.70 -28.96
CA LEU A 335 6.62 -36.16 -29.63
C LEU A 335 5.76 -35.36 -28.66
N ALA A 336 5.46 -35.89 -27.47
CA ALA A 336 4.69 -35.23 -26.44
C ALA A 336 5.37 -33.93 -25.96
N GLU A 337 6.69 -33.90 -25.84
CA GLU A 337 7.47 -32.71 -25.46
C GLU A 337 7.38 -31.61 -26.54
N TYR A 338 7.60 -31.97 -27.81
CA TYR A 338 7.53 -31.00 -28.91
C TYR A 338 6.11 -30.49 -29.19
N GLU A 339 5.09 -31.33 -29.06
CA GLU A 339 3.69 -30.92 -29.19
C GLU A 339 3.27 -30.00 -28.04
N ALA A 340 3.75 -30.23 -26.81
CA ALA A 340 3.49 -29.35 -25.67
C ALA A 340 4.15 -27.97 -25.88
N GLU A 341 5.44 -27.92 -26.31
CA GLU A 341 6.12 -26.67 -26.63
C GLU A 341 5.42 -25.92 -27.75
N GLN A 342 4.99 -26.62 -28.81
CA GLN A 342 4.28 -26.03 -29.93
C GLN A 342 2.95 -25.41 -29.53
N LYS A 343 2.18 -26.09 -28.69
CA LYS A 343 0.90 -25.59 -28.16
C LYS A 343 1.07 -24.34 -27.29
N GLU A 344 2.11 -24.32 -26.46
CA GLU A 344 2.43 -23.14 -25.63
C GLU A 344 2.81 -21.93 -26.51
N LEU A 345 3.65 -22.15 -27.53
CA LEU A 345 4.04 -21.10 -28.47
C LEU A 345 2.87 -20.60 -29.31
N GLN A 346 1.94 -21.47 -29.74
CA GLN A 346 0.73 -21.08 -30.45
C GLN A 346 -0.18 -20.20 -29.57
N ALA A 347 -0.34 -20.54 -28.28
CA ALA A 347 -1.06 -19.71 -27.32
C ALA A 347 -0.38 -18.34 -27.14
N SER A 348 0.96 -18.29 -27.05
CA SER A 348 1.73 -17.04 -26.97
C SER A 348 1.56 -16.17 -28.21
N VAL A 349 1.53 -16.76 -29.40
CA VAL A 349 1.27 -16.06 -30.68
C VAL A 349 -0.13 -15.46 -30.71
N ALA A 350 -1.17 -16.21 -30.32
CA ALA A 350 -2.54 -15.75 -30.29
C ALA A 350 -2.73 -14.57 -29.30
N ASP A 351 -2.14 -14.65 -28.10
CA ASP A 351 -2.13 -13.56 -27.11
C ASP A 351 -1.42 -12.31 -27.63
N ALA A 352 -0.27 -12.49 -28.30
CA ALA A 352 0.47 -11.38 -28.90
C ALA A 352 -0.30 -10.68 -30.04
N GLU A 353 -1.02 -11.45 -30.88
CA GLU A 353 -1.88 -10.92 -31.94
C GLU A 353 -3.08 -10.17 -31.36
N GLN A 354 -3.71 -10.69 -30.30
CA GLN A 354 -4.81 -10.02 -29.61
C GLN A 354 -4.34 -8.70 -28.96
N ARG A 355 -3.14 -8.65 -28.39
CA ARG A 355 -2.54 -7.42 -27.87
C ARG A 355 -2.28 -6.40 -28.97
N LEU A 356 -1.78 -6.82 -30.12
CA LEU A 356 -1.57 -5.92 -31.26
C LEU A 356 -2.89 -5.32 -31.79
N SER A 357 -3.99 -6.07 -31.74
CA SER A 357 -5.31 -5.58 -32.15
C SER A 357 -5.99 -4.65 -31.13
N SER A 358 -5.58 -4.72 -29.85
CA SER A 358 -6.16 -3.89 -28.78
C SER A 358 -5.60 -2.46 -28.68
N PHE A 359 -4.58 -2.11 -29.47
CA PHE A 359 -3.92 -0.81 -29.44
C PHE A 359 -4.75 0.35 -30.07
N GLU A 360 -5.95 0.09 -30.59
CA GLU A 360 -6.77 1.10 -31.30
C GLU A 360 -7.68 1.97 -30.40
N LYS A 361 -7.59 1.87 -29.06
CA LYS A 361 -8.55 2.52 -28.12
C LYS A 361 -8.02 3.74 -27.37
N ASP A 362 -7.26 4.64 -28.02
CA ASP A 362 -6.59 5.74 -27.31
C ASP A 362 -7.47 6.94 -26.94
N THR A 363 -8.60 7.13 -27.61
CA THR A 363 -9.49 8.28 -27.35
C THR A 363 -10.15 8.17 -25.96
N ALA A 364 -10.54 6.96 -25.56
CA ALA A 364 -11.16 6.71 -24.26
C ALA A 364 -10.22 7.02 -23.07
N ARG A 365 -8.91 6.88 -23.24
CA ARG A 365 -7.94 7.15 -22.16
C ARG A 365 -7.81 8.64 -21.81
N VAL A 366 -7.91 9.51 -22.82
CA VAL A 366 -7.89 10.96 -22.61
C VAL A 366 -9.11 11.38 -21.82
N GLU A 367 -10.28 10.87 -22.19
CA GLU A 367 -11.55 11.16 -21.50
C GLU A 367 -11.52 10.69 -20.05
N GLN A 368 -11.02 9.48 -19.80
CA GLN A 368 -10.85 8.93 -18.44
C GLN A 368 -9.93 9.79 -17.58
N PHE A 369 -8.80 10.27 -18.11
CA PHE A 369 -7.94 11.18 -17.35
C PHE A 369 -8.61 12.51 -17.08
N MET A 370 -9.36 13.05 -18.04
CA MET A 370 -10.08 14.30 -17.86
C MET A 370 -11.20 14.19 -16.82
N GLU A 371 -11.94 13.07 -16.79
CA GLU A 371 -12.92 12.77 -15.74
C GLU A 371 -12.24 12.69 -14.37
N LEU A 372 -11.11 12.00 -14.30
CA LEU A 372 -10.32 11.88 -13.08
C LEU A 372 -9.81 13.25 -12.60
N ALA A 373 -9.32 14.11 -13.52
CA ALA A 373 -8.87 15.46 -13.20
C ALA A 373 -10.02 16.35 -12.69
N ARG A 374 -11.22 16.21 -13.24
CA ARG A 374 -12.42 16.94 -12.80
C ARG A 374 -12.95 16.47 -11.45
N LYS A 375 -12.75 15.19 -11.11
CA LYS A 375 -13.15 14.61 -9.82
C LYS A 375 -12.42 15.26 -8.65
N TYR A 376 -11.17 15.69 -8.85
CA TYR A 376 -10.35 16.32 -7.85
C TYR A 376 -10.26 17.82 -8.11
N THR A 377 -10.90 18.63 -7.28
CA THR A 377 -10.89 20.10 -7.38
C THR A 377 -9.81 20.75 -6.51
N ASP A 378 -9.31 20.03 -5.51
CA ASP A 378 -8.29 20.51 -4.58
C ASP A 378 -7.00 19.67 -4.70
N PHE A 379 -5.93 20.33 -5.13
CA PHE A 379 -4.58 19.81 -5.24
C PHE A 379 -3.63 20.44 -4.21
N SER A 380 -4.13 20.91 -3.08
CA SER A 380 -3.29 21.48 -2.01
C SER A 380 -2.46 20.42 -1.30
N GLU A 381 -3.05 19.23 -1.08
CA GLU A 381 -2.39 18.12 -0.41
C GLU A 381 -2.51 16.82 -1.22
N LEU A 382 -1.40 16.03 -1.19
CA LEU A 382 -1.36 14.73 -1.85
C LEU A 382 -2.05 13.67 -0.99
N THR A 383 -3.23 13.23 -1.40
CA THR A 383 -4.00 12.19 -0.73
C THR A 383 -3.67 10.80 -1.25
N THR A 384 -3.94 9.77 -0.42
CA THR A 384 -3.73 8.37 -0.84
C THR A 384 -4.59 7.97 -2.05
N PRO A 385 -5.88 8.33 -2.14
CA PRO A 385 -6.67 8.10 -3.34
C PRO A 385 -6.06 8.72 -4.60
N MET A 386 -5.62 9.99 -4.54
CA MET A 386 -4.95 10.65 -5.68
C MET A 386 -3.73 9.85 -6.15
N ILE A 387 -2.86 9.43 -5.23
CA ILE A 387 -1.70 8.59 -5.59
C ILE A 387 -2.16 7.31 -6.29
N ASN A 388 -3.15 6.63 -5.73
CA ASN A 388 -3.61 5.35 -6.24
C ASN A 388 -4.36 5.47 -7.58
N GLU A 389 -5.09 6.55 -7.82
CA GLU A 389 -5.86 6.76 -9.05
C GLU A 389 -5.01 7.38 -10.16
N PHE A 390 -4.10 8.33 -9.86
CA PHE A 390 -3.30 9.01 -10.88
C PHE A 390 -1.99 8.30 -11.23
N ILE A 391 -1.31 7.66 -10.26
CA ILE A 391 0.05 7.14 -10.46
C ILE A 391 0.03 5.68 -10.89
N GLU A 392 0.71 5.39 -11.99
CA GLU A 392 0.98 4.03 -12.46
C GLU A 392 2.26 3.48 -11.81
N LYS A 393 3.36 4.19 -11.98
CA LYS A 393 4.68 3.88 -11.40
C LYS A 393 5.58 5.11 -11.36
N ILE A 394 6.60 5.05 -10.53
CA ILE A 394 7.64 6.07 -10.39
C ILE A 394 8.97 5.36 -10.57
N VAL A 395 9.81 5.84 -11.48
CA VAL A 395 11.14 5.29 -11.74
C VAL A 395 12.19 6.27 -11.24
N VAL A 396 13.09 5.79 -10.40
CA VAL A 396 14.11 6.61 -9.74
C VAL A 396 15.49 6.18 -10.26
N HIS A 397 16.19 7.12 -10.87
CA HIS A 397 17.54 6.93 -11.40
C HIS A 397 18.60 7.06 -10.31
N ALA A 398 19.78 6.53 -10.57
CA ALA A 398 20.94 6.79 -9.71
C ALA A 398 21.30 8.29 -9.71
N PRO A 399 21.73 8.83 -8.58
CA PRO A 399 22.12 10.23 -8.54
C PRO A 399 23.43 10.46 -9.26
N GLU A 400 23.46 11.47 -10.10
CA GLU A 400 24.64 11.93 -10.80
C GLU A 400 25.19 13.21 -10.17
N LYS A 401 26.48 13.47 -10.32
CA LYS A 401 27.10 14.74 -9.92
C LYS A 401 27.28 15.59 -11.16
N ILE A 402 26.41 16.59 -11.30
CA ILE A 402 26.50 17.58 -12.37
C ILE A 402 26.98 18.87 -11.72
N ASP A 403 28.09 19.43 -12.20
CA ASP A 403 28.74 20.64 -11.64
C ASP A 403 28.99 20.58 -10.12
N GLY A 404 29.15 19.35 -9.57
CA GLY A 404 29.37 19.09 -8.15
C GLY A 404 28.09 19.06 -7.29
N ASP A 405 26.92 19.33 -7.83
CA ASP A 405 25.64 19.11 -7.19
C ASP A 405 25.12 17.69 -7.49
N ARG A 406 24.48 17.11 -6.49
CA ARG A 406 23.83 15.80 -6.65
C ARG A 406 22.48 16.00 -7.29
N VAL A 407 22.35 15.62 -8.54
CA VAL A 407 21.09 15.62 -9.30
C VAL A 407 20.59 14.20 -9.40
N GLN A 408 19.29 13.99 -9.24
CA GLN A 408 18.67 12.67 -9.36
C GLN A 408 17.43 12.81 -10.21
N GLU A 409 17.38 12.09 -11.32
CA GLU A 409 16.25 12.06 -12.22
C GLU A 409 15.17 11.15 -11.64
N VAL A 410 13.90 11.58 -11.74
CA VAL A 410 12.72 10.83 -11.33
C VAL A 410 11.69 10.91 -12.44
N GLU A 411 11.31 9.76 -12.97
CA GLU A 411 10.26 9.67 -13.98
C GLU A 411 8.94 9.27 -13.31
N ILE A 412 7.89 10.05 -13.53
CA ILE A 412 6.56 9.79 -13.00
C ILE A 412 5.65 9.39 -14.16
N TYR A 413 5.07 8.20 -14.06
CA TYR A 413 4.13 7.67 -15.03
C TYR A 413 2.71 7.80 -14.48
N LEU A 414 1.91 8.61 -15.16
CA LEU A 414 0.49 8.77 -14.85
C LEU A 414 -0.33 7.69 -15.55
N LYS A 415 -1.38 7.23 -14.91
CA LYS A 415 -2.37 6.33 -15.51
C LYS A 415 -3.04 7.05 -16.69
N PHE A 416 -3.33 6.31 -17.73
CA PHE A 416 -3.93 6.80 -18.99
C PHE A 416 -3.02 7.69 -19.84
N VAL A 417 -2.14 8.52 -19.24
CA VAL A 417 -1.25 9.48 -19.95
C VAL A 417 0.15 8.92 -20.17
N GLY A 418 0.72 8.27 -19.15
CA GLY A 418 2.07 7.75 -19.17
C GLY A 418 3.13 8.67 -18.59
N LYS A 419 4.35 8.67 -19.17
CA LYS A 419 5.41 9.60 -18.78
C LYS A 419 4.95 11.00 -19.14
N PHE A 420 4.70 11.82 -18.15
CA PHE A 420 4.37 13.22 -18.33
C PHE A 420 5.62 14.04 -18.02
N GLU A 421 6.14 14.72 -19.03
CA GLU A 421 7.24 15.65 -18.84
C GLU A 421 6.65 17.00 -18.41
N LEU A 422 7.03 17.43 -17.21
CA LEU A 422 6.67 18.76 -16.74
C LEU A 422 7.19 19.78 -17.75
N PRO A 423 6.36 20.69 -18.29
CA PRO A 423 6.88 21.85 -18.98
C PRO A 423 7.85 22.54 -18.01
N ALA A 424 9.05 22.87 -18.50
CA ALA A 424 10.02 23.57 -17.68
C ALA A 424 9.32 24.79 -17.07
N PRO A 425 9.35 24.99 -15.73
CA PRO A 425 8.70 26.15 -15.15
C PRO A 425 9.31 27.39 -15.78
N GLU A 426 8.48 28.23 -16.35
CA GLU A 426 8.91 29.58 -16.76
C GLU A 426 9.30 30.30 -15.47
N LEU A 427 10.60 30.27 -15.19
CA LEU A 427 11.16 30.97 -14.04
C LEU A 427 10.89 32.45 -14.22
N THR A 428 10.26 33.06 -13.23
CA THR A 428 10.18 34.51 -13.20
C THR A 428 11.60 35.10 -13.23
N GLU A 429 11.78 36.28 -13.83
CA GLU A 429 13.09 36.91 -13.91
C GLU A 429 13.79 37.01 -12.53
N GLU A 430 13.02 37.19 -11.47
CA GLU A 430 13.54 37.25 -10.09
C GLU A 430 14.03 35.88 -9.60
N GLU A 431 13.30 34.82 -9.91
CA GLU A 431 13.70 33.45 -9.54
C GLU A 431 14.92 32.99 -10.35
N ALA A 432 14.98 33.32 -11.64
CA ALA A 432 16.14 33.08 -12.48
C ALA A 432 17.39 33.81 -11.94
N LYS A 433 17.27 35.10 -11.59
CA LYS A 433 18.35 35.88 -10.96
C LYS A 433 18.77 35.30 -9.62
N ARG A 434 17.83 34.84 -8.80
CA ARG A 434 18.10 34.21 -7.50
C ARG A 434 18.80 32.86 -7.66
N GLN A 435 18.40 32.05 -8.61
CA GLN A 435 19.08 30.76 -8.90
C GLN A 435 20.49 31.00 -9.42
N GLU A 436 20.69 31.97 -10.31
CA GLU A 436 22.02 32.34 -10.82
C GLU A 436 22.93 32.84 -9.70
N PHE A 437 22.41 33.67 -8.80
CA PHE A 437 23.16 34.16 -7.62
C PHE A 437 23.57 32.97 -6.73
N LEU A 438 22.67 32.07 -6.40
CA LEU A 438 22.96 30.88 -5.60
C LEU A 438 23.97 29.95 -6.29
N LYS A 439 23.91 29.81 -7.61
CA LYS A 439 24.87 29.04 -8.41
C LYS A 439 26.27 29.67 -8.34
N LYS A 440 26.37 30.99 -8.47
CA LYS A 440 27.62 31.74 -8.33
C LYS A 440 28.22 31.64 -6.91
N GLU A 441 27.37 31.71 -5.89
CA GLU A 441 27.82 31.60 -4.50
C GLU A 441 28.33 30.19 -4.14
N ARG A 442 27.62 29.15 -4.64
CA ARG A 442 28.07 27.74 -4.52
C ARG A 442 29.40 27.52 -5.24
N ALA A 443 29.58 28.06 -6.45
CA ALA A 443 30.82 27.96 -7.19
C ALA A 443 31.98 28.62 -6.44
N ARG A 444 31.78 29.82 -5.90
CA ARG A 444 32.78 30.53 -5.05
C ARG A 444 33.12 29.72 -3.79
N SER A 445 32.15 29.10 -3.16
CA SER A 445 32.37 28.27 -1.97
C SER A 445 33.20 27.02 -2.29
N ARG A 446 32.94 26.38 -3.44
CA ARG A 446 33.71 25.22 -3.95
C ARG A 446 35.14 25.61 -4.28
N GLU A 447 35.33 26.72 -4.96
CA GLU A 447 36.69 27.24 -5.27
C GLU A 447 37.48 27.55 -3.99
N ARG A 448 36.83 28.16 -2.99
CA ARG A 448 37.43 28.36 -1.67
C ARG A 448 37.86 27.04 -1.01
N TYR A 449 37.01 26.01 -1.09
CA TYR A 449 37.31 24.70 -0.52
C TYR A 449 38.44 24.01 -1.28
N GLN A 450 38.48 24.09 -2.61
CA GLN A 450 39.56 23.54 -3.42
C GLN A 450 40.89 24.23 -3.15
N LYS A 451 40.92 25.58 -3.06
CA LYS A 451 42.12 26.36 -2.69
C LYS A 451 42.60 26.08 -1.26
N LEU A 452 41.71 25.68 -0.36
CA LEU A 452 42.07 25.19 0.97
C LEU A 452 42.69 23.79 0.91
N LYS A 453 42.16 22.92 0.06
CA LYS A 453 42.61 21.52 -0.09
C LYS A 453 43.93 21.42 -0.87
N SER A 454 44.15 22.29 -1.85
CA SER A 454 45.41 22.37 -2.62
C SER A 454 46.56 23.08 -1.87
N GLY A 455 46.27 23.68 -0.69
CA GLY A 455 47.28 24.43 0.07
C GLY A 455 47.59 25.82 -0.49
N GLU A 456 46.95 26.23 -1.61
CA GLU A 456 47.12 27.58 -2.21
C GLU A 456 46.60 28.69 -1.31
N ARG A 457 45.64 28.38 -0.44
CA ARG A 457 45.14 29.34 0.54
C ARG A 457 45.80 29.08 1.88
N LYS A 458 46.74 29.93 2.28
CA LYS A 458 47.34 29.90 3.61
C LYS A 458 46.25 30.11 4.66
N VAL A 459 46.08 29.16 5.55
CA VAL A 459 45.24 29.32 6.73
C VAL A 459 45.82 30.45 7.54
N GLY A 460 45.01 31.45 7.88
CA GLY A 460 45.50 32.64 8.61
C GLY A 460 46.32 32.27 9.86
N VAL A 461 47.33 33.05 10.14
CA VAL A 461 48.18 32.87 11.32
C VAL A 461 47.31 32.80 12.56
N PRO A 462 47.51 31.80 13.44
CA PRO A 462 46.73 31.70 14.67
C PRO A 462 46.88 32.95 15.51
N ILE A 463 45.77 33.55 15.91
CA ILE A 463 45.74 34.69 16.85
C ILE A 463 45.32 34.19 18.21
N ILE A 464 45.96 34.69 19.26
CA ILE A 464 45.57 34.35 20.63
C ILE A 464 44.39 35.24 21.03
N GLN A 465 43.31 34.60 21.44
CA GLN A 465 42.08 35.27 21.90
C GLN A 465 41.66 34.76 23.27
N THR A 466 40.89 35.58 23.99
CA THR A 466 40.33 35.24 25.29
C THR A 466 38.90 34.77 25.13
N CYS A 467 38.57 33.60 25.68
CA CYS A 467 37.23 33.03 25.61
C CYS A 467 36.23 33.84 26.43
N LYS A 468 35.15 34.31 25.79
CA LYS A 468 34.07 35.08 26.47
C LYS A 468 33.35 34.32 27.59
N CYS A 469 33.47 33.00 27.64
CA CYS A 469 32.79 32.19 28.64
C CYS A 469 33.66 31.82 29.84
N CYS A 470 34.90 31.33 29.62
CA CYS A 470 35.77 30.85 30.68
C CYS A 470 36.98 31.74 30.97
N GLY A 471 37.23 32.82 30.19
CA GLY A 471 38.35 33.71 30.38
C GLY A 471 39.69 33.15 29.93
N ASN A 472 39.82 31.89 29.55
CA ASN A 472 41.07 31.28 29.13
C ASN A 472 41.45 31.74 27.73
N THR A 473 42.76 31.91 27.51
CA THR A 473 43.31 32.18 26.19
C THR A 473 43.32 30.94 25.32
N PHE A 474 43.04 31.10 24.03
CA PHE A 474 43.04 30.01 23.05
C PHE A 474 43.45 30.49 21.66
N GLU A 475 43.94 29.60 20.85
CA GLU A 475 44.31 29.91 19.48
C GLU A 475 43.04 29.94 18.58
N ALA A 476 42.84 31.07 17.92
CA ALA A 476 41.77 31.28 16.96
C ALA A 476 42.34 31.59 15.57
N ARG A 477 41.71 31.08 14.54
CA ARG A 477 42.06 31.37 13.14
C ARG A 477 41.30 32.56 12.56
N SER A 478 40.42 33.17 13.36
CA SER A 478 39.61 34.34 12.99
C SER A 478 39.22 35.10 14.25
N THR A 479 39.18 36.43 14.16
CA THR A 479 38.70 37.33 15.22
C THR A 479 37.21 37.05 15.59
N ALA A 480 36.44 36.44 14.70
CA ALA A 480 35.04 36.05 14.95
C ALA A 480 34.90 34.85 15.89
N LYS A 481 35.94 34.08 16.18
CA LYS A 481 35.87 32.93 17.09
C LYS A 481 36.01 33.40 18.56
N LEU A 482 34.88 33.61 19.22
CA LEU A 482 34.81 34.18 20.57
C LEU A 482 34.91 33.15 21.71
N PHE A 483 34.91 31.85 21.41
CA PHE A 483 34.91 30.77 22.39
C PHE A 483 35.97 29.72 22.10
N CYS A 484 36.64 29.21 23.14
CA CYS A 484 37.70 28.22 23.02
C CYS A 484 37.17 26.83 22.50
N ASN A 485 35.94 26.47 22.83
CA ASN A 485 35.33 25.22 22.43
C ASN A 485 33.77 25.37 22.32
N PRO A 486 33.08 24.40 21.69
CA PRO A 486 31.62 24.41 21.55
C PRO A 486 30.86 24.41 22.88
N ASN A 487 31.43 23.80 23.93
CA ASN A 487 30.80 23.74 25.25
C ASN A 487 30.79 25.12 25.91
N CYS A 488 31.88 25.90 25.78
CA CYS A 488 31.93 27.28 26.26
C CYS A 488 30.92 28.17 25.53
N ARG A 489 30.78 28.00 24.22
CA ARG A 489 29.75 28.68 23.44
C ARG A 489 28.34 28.36 23.93
N ALA A 490 28.03 27.09 24.09
CA ALA A 490 26.73 26.65 24.57
C ALA A 490 26.42 27.11 26.00
N LYS A 491 27.47 27.11 26.90
CA LYS A 491 27.34 27.59 28.27
C LYS A 491 27.06 29.08 28.31
N PHE A 492 27.76 29.87 27.53
CA PHE A 492 27.59 31.32 27.45
C PHE A 492 26.17 31.69 27.00
N TYR A 493 25.68 31.12 25.89
CA TYR A 493 24.33 31.42 25.42
C TYR A 493 23.25 30.89 26.35
N ARG A 494 23.47 29.77 27.06
CA ARG A 494 22.53 29.31 28.10
C ARG A 494 22.47 30.30 29.28
N GLN A 495 23.61 30.88 29.68
CA GLN A 495 23.65 31.87 30.76
C GLN A 495 22.98 33.20 30.35
N GLU A 496 23.19 33.66 29.12
CA GLU A 496 22.53 34.85 28.58
C GLU A 496 21.02 34.64 28.47
N ALA A 497 20.58 33.54 27.88
CA ALA A 497 19.17 33.19 27.82
C ALA A 497 18.51 32.95 29.19
N ALA A 498 19.28 32.56 30.21
CA ALA A 498 18.80 32.45 31.59
C ALA A 498 18.62 33.84 32.22
N LYS A 499 19.53 34.82 31.95
CA LYS A 499 19.37 36.20 32.40
C LYS A 499 18.13 36.86 31.80
N GLU A 500 17.92 36.69 30.50
CA GLU A 500 16.72 37.22 29.82
C GLU A 500 15.40 36.59 30.31
N ARG A 501 15.46 35.36 30.79
CA ARG A 501 14.26 34.65 31.34
C ARG A 501 14.08 34.83 32.85
N SER A 502 14.99 35.54 33.52
CA SER A 502 14.86 35.79 34.96
C SER A 502 13.67 36.71 35.22
N ARG A 503 12.78 36.25 36.08
CA ARG A 503 11.59 36.98 36.52
C ARG A 503 11.50 37.00 38.03
N GLU A 504 10.95 38.07 38.58
CA GLU A 504 10.60 38.14 39.98
C GLU A 504 9.24 37.47 40.24
N VAL A 505 9.24 36.59 41.22
CA VAL A 505 8.03 35.85 41.63
C VAL A 505 7.87 36.00 43.13
N VAL A 506 6.65 36.19 43.57
CA VAL A 506 6.30 36.21 45.01
C VAL A 506 6.09 34.78 45.50
N CYS A 507 6.72 34.40 46.57
CA CYS A 507 6.59 33.06 47.15
C CYS A 507 5.19 32.86 47.73
N GLU A 508 4.45 31.84 47.23
CA GLU A 508 3.09 31.52 47.68
C GLU A 508 2.99 31.15 49.18
N ASN A 509 4.10 30.83 49.86
CA ASN A 509 4.06 30.46 51.27
C ASN A 509 4.48 31.59 52.22
N CYS A 510 5.54 32.32 51.94
CA CYS A 510 6.08 33.37 52.83
C CYS A 510 5.95 34.79 52.32
N GLY A 511 5.42 35.03 51.12
CA GLY A 511 5.23 36.37 50.57
C GLY A 511 6.49 37.10 50.13
N LYS A 512 7.71 36.52 50.27
CA LYS A 512 8.96 37.17 49.87
C LYS A 512 9.12 37.07 48.34
N THR A 513 9.60 38.16 47.72
CA THR A 513 9.98 38.19 46.33
C THR A 513 11.30 37.46 46.14
N PHE A 514 11.43 36.67 45.07
CA PHE A 514 12.64 36.00 44.68
C PHE A 514 12.72 35.90 43.16
N THR A 515 13.92 35.82 42.61
CA THR A 515 14.14 35.71 41.17
C THR A 515 14.27 34.24 40.75
N THR A 516 13.62 33.88 39.67
CA THR A 516 13.71 32.53 39.08
C THR A 516 13.69 32.56 37.56
N THR A 517 14.36 31.62 36.93
CA THR A 517 14.37 31.43 35.47
C THR A 517 13.35 30.36 35.01
N ARG A 518 12.70 29.68 35.95
CA ARG A 518 11.76 28.61 35.69
C ARG A 518 10.33 29.11 35.88
N SER A 519 9.43 28.67 34.95
CA SER A 519 8.03 29.08 34.96
C SER A 519 7.18 28.37 36.04
N ASP A 520 7.66 27.23 36.51
CA ASP A 520 6.93 26.32 37.42
C ASP A 520 7.28 26.54 38.91
N VAL A 521 8.21 27.42 39.22
CA VAL A 521 8.65 27.64 40.60
C VAL A 521 7.76 28.68 41.29
N LYS A 522 7.11 28.27 42.37
CA LYS A 522 6.17 29.04 43.18
C LYS A 522 6.67 29.39 44.59
N TYR A 523 7.76 28.76 45.03
CA TYR A 523 8.31 28.86 46.38
C TYR A 523 9.79 29.28 46.35
N CYS A 524 10.20 30.17 47.27
CA CYS A 524 11.55 30.73 47.31
C CYS A 524 12.62 29.74 47.80
N CYS A 525 12.26 28.72 48.55
CA CYS A 525 13.19 27.70 49.09
C CYS A 525 12.43 26.39 49.33
N ASP A 526 13.18 25.32 49.61
CA ASP A 526 12.62 23.98 49.86
C ASP A 526 11.76 23.90 51.13
N ALA A 527 12.07 24.67 52.18
CA ALA A 527 11.23 24.79 53.36
C ALA A 527 9.86 25.36 53.03
N CYS A 528 9.82 26.49 52.27
CA CYS A 528 8.56 27.06 51.82
C CYS A 528 7.76 26.13 50.89
N ARG A 529 8.46 25.35 50.07
CA ARG A 529 7.82 24.34 49.20
C ARG A 529 7.16 23.24 50.05
N TYR A 530 7.87 22.74 51.04
CA TYR A 530 7.37 21.69 51.94
C TYR A 530 6.13 22.17 52.73
N GLU A 531 6.22 23.37 53.34
CA GLU A 531 5.08 23.95 54.06
C GLU A 531 3.88 24.26 53.14
N GLY A 532 4.13 24.76 51.95
CA GLY A 532 3.11 24.98 50.91
C GLY A 532 2.40 23.71 50.51
N HIS A 533 3.14 22.62 50.34
CA HIS A 533 2.55 21.31 50.05
C HIS A 533 1.75 20.76 51.23
N LEU A 534 2.22 20.95 52.45
CA LEU A 534 1.45 20.56 53.67
C LEU A 534 0.12 21.33 53.77
N LYS A 535 0.12 22.65 53.52
CA LYS A 535 -1.09 23.45 53.49
C LYS A 535 -2.07 22.98 52.39
N ALA A 536 -1.56 22.75 51.18
CA ALA A 536 -2.35 22.22 50.07
C ALA A 536 -2.94 20.83 50.36
N GLN A 537 -2.17 19.96 51.04
CA GLN A 537 -2.66 18.65 51.44
C GLN A 537 -3.76 18.72 52.51
N LYS A 538 -3.63 19.65 53.49
CA LYS A 538 -4.68 19.88 54.48
C LYS A 538 -5.99 20.37 53.83
N VAL A 539 -5.93 21.30 52.88
CA VAL A 539 -7.10 21.80 52.11
C VAL A 539 -7.73 20.65 51.31
N ARG A 540 -6.92 19.85 50.62
CA ARG A 540 -7.41 18.70 49.84
C ARG A 540 -8.08 17.65 50.72
N ASN A 541 -7.49 17.37 51.89
CA ASN A 541 -8.07 16.44 52.88
C ASN A 541 -9.37 16.97 53.49
N ALA A 542 -9.50 18.30 53.69
CA ALA A 542 -10.72 18.94 54.13
C ALA A 542 -11.82 18.83 53.05
N ALA A 543 -11.51 19.15 51.80
CA ALA A 543 -12.42 19.02 50.66
C ALA A 543 -12.88 17.56 50.44
N ASN A 544 -11.98 16.61 50.62
CA ASN A 544 -12.34 15.18 50.54
C ASN A 544 -13.23 14.72 51.73
N ARG A 545 -13.09 15.34 52.91
CA ARG A 545 -14.00 15.08 54.05
C ARG A 545 -15.38 15.67 53.79
N GLU A 546 -15.46 16.82 53.19
CA GLU A 546 -16.75 17.44 52.78
C GLU A 546 -17.44 16.61 51.71
N ARG A 547 -16.73 16.22 50.66
CA ARG A 547 -17.27 15.30 49.62
C ARG A 547 -17.74 13.95 50.20
N LYS A 548 -17.04 13.41 51.17
CA LYS A 548 -17.48 12.18 51.88
C LYS A 548 -18.74 12.43 52.73
N LYS A 549 -18.91 13.63 53.29
CA LYS A 549 -20.14 13.99 53.99
C LYS A 549 -21.32 14.19 53.06
N GLU A 550 -21.11 14.80 51.91
CA GLU A 550 -22.13 14.96 50.84
C GLU A 550 -22.54 13.60 50.24
N HIS A 551 -21.58 12.65 50.09
CA HIS A 551 -21.89 11.29 49.62
C HIS A 551 -22.63 10.43 50.64
N SER A 552 -22.50 10.73 51.94
CA SER A 552 -23.25 10.03 52.99
C SER A 552 -24.66 10.56 53.22
N ALA A 553 -25.03 11.65 52.57
CA ALA A 553 -26.38 12.24 52.62
C ALA A 553 -27.29 11.83 51.44
N LEU A 554 -26.75 11.04 50.48
CA LEU A 554 -27.51 10.44 49.38
C LEU A 554 -27.60 8.93 49.66
N ASP A 555 -28.66 8.50 50.33
CA ASP A 555 -29.01 7.09 50.49
C ASP A 555 -29.24 6.42 49.13
N ILE A 556 -28.25 5.68 48.66
CA ILE A 556 -28.39 4.65 47.64
C ILE A 556 -27.80 3.36 48.21
N PRO A 557 -28.55 2.23 48.22
CA PRO A 557 -28.11 1.00 48.89
C PRO A 557 -26.86 0.45 48.18
N ALA A 558 -25.89 0.05 49.00
CA ALA A 558 -24.65 -0.55 48.61
C ALA A 558 -24.91 -1.86 47.85
N ILE A 559 -24.44 -1.94 46.61
CA ILE A 559 -24.21 -3.21 45.94
C ILE A 559 -22.83 -3.70 46.41
N GLU A 560 -22.85 -4.47 47.51
CA GLU A 560 -21.77 -5.40 47.79
C GLU A 560 -21.95 -6.59 46.85
N ASP A 561 -21.13 -6.67 45.80
CA ASP A 561 -20.71 -7.90 45.12
C ASP A 561 -19.94 -7.54 43.83
N SER A 562 -18.68 -7.14 43.96
CA SER A 562 -17.74 -7.17 42.81
C SER A 562 -16.25 -7.24 43.20
N LYS A 563 -15.93 -7.42 44.48
CA LYS A 563 -14.51 -7.54 44.91
C LYS A 563 -14.00 -8.97 45.08
N GLN A 564 -14.87 -9.96 45.00
CA GLN A 564 -14.48 -11.35 45.11
C GLN A 564 -14.15 -12.03 43.79
N GLU A 565 -14.77 -11.58 42.69
CA GLU A 565 -14.47 -12.10 41.33
C GLU A 565 -13.17 -11.58 40.72
N GLN A 566 -12.71 -10.39 41.07
CA GLN A 566 -11.43 -9.85 40.58
C GLN A 566 -10.19 -10.45 41.26
N LYS A 567 -10.32 -11.13 42.39
CA LYS A 567 -9.20 -11.83 43.03
C LYS A 567 -8.99 -13.26 42.54
N ILE A 568 -9.99 -13.84 41.88
CA ILE A 568 -9.91 -15.19 41.29
C ILE A 568 -9.30 -15.14 39.89
N ALA A 569 -9.55 -14.08 39.11
CA ALA A 569 -9.00 -13.91 37.75
C ALA A 569 -7.50 -13.57 37.70
N LEU A 570 -6.88 -13.15 38.82
CA LEU A 570 -5.44 -12.81 38.88
C LEU A 570 -4.55 -13.95 39.36
N ALA A 571 -5.14 -15.07 39.86
CA ALA A 571 -4.40 -16.24 40.30
C ALA A 571 -4.10 -17.26 39.19
N ASP A 572 -4.85 -17.25 38.10
CA ASP A 572 -4.68 -18.19 36.98
C ASP A 572 -3.74 -17.70 35.86
N TYR A 573 -3.19 -16.48 35.98
CA TYR A 573 -2.23 -15.93 34.99
C TYR A 573 -0.75 -16.06 35.46
N ARG A 574 -0.47 -16.83 36.53
CA ARG A 574 0.90 -17.09 37.04
C ARG A 574 1.19 -18.59 37.23
N LYS A 575 0.74 -19.41 36.30
CA LYS A 575 1.29 -20.77 36.15
C LYS A 575 1.69 -21.03 34.72
#